data_b3eb422a732fbc0e73f312d59895b29a
#
_entry.id   b3eb422a732fbc0e73f312d59895b29a
#
_cell.length_a   1.000
_cell.length_b   1.000
_cell.length_c   1.000
_cell.angle_alpha   90.00
_cell.angle_beta   90.00
_cell.angle_gamma   90.00
#
_symmetry.space_group_name_H-M   'P 1'
#
loop_
_entity.id
_entity.type
_entity.pdbx_description
1 polymer ?
#
loop_
_entity_poly.entity_id
_entity_poly.type
_entity_poly.pdbx_seq_one_letter_code
_entity_poly.pdbx_strand_id
1 'polypeptide(L)'
;MPQYNVLITGAGTGFGREVAFRLAEKGCKVIAAVEIVAQVAELQREAEKRNVAQNISVQKMDVTVQADRDRAAAWDIDLLLNNAGVSEGGCTVDIPEKNLRHQFEVNVLGPILLTQLVARNMVKKGKGRIVFMSSVAGLTTDPFTGAYSASKHAVEAFADALNSELKEFGIDIATVNPGPFLTGFNDRMFETWKYWEDDPSKRLYDYGKLAFPHKQMDPEEVYEVTVSILLGESKQYRNIVPKASQASIRQQMDEVWERQQHLGDKTRPPLIQAAYDLKPGTPKDAAAAKAAIKP
;
A
#
# COMPACT_ATOMS: atom_id res chain seq x y z
N MET A 1 -6.57 14.48 -23.80
CA MET A 1 -5.55 13.61 -23.21
C MET A 1 -5.66 12.23 -23.84
N PRO A 2 -4.58 11.45 -24.00
CA PRO A 2 -4.72 10.08 -24.47
C PRO A 2 -5.61 9.29 -23.51
N GLN A 3 -6.48 8.45 -24.04
CA GLN A 3 -7.36 7.62 -23.24
C GLN A 3 -6.59 6.34 -22.85
N TYR A 4 -6.19 6.23 -21.58
CA TYR A 4 -5.48 5.06 -21.04
C TYR A 4 -6.44 4.02 -20.48
N ASN A 5 -6.10 2.75 -20.66
CA ASN A 5 -6.69 1.63 -19.94
C ASN A 5 -5.87 1.37 -18.67
N VAL A 6 -6.48 1.55 -17.51
CA VAL A 6 -5.80 1.49 -16.22
C VAL A 6 -6.34 0.34 -15.38
N LEU A 7 -5.47 -0.56 -14.92
CA LEU A 7 -5.81 -1.55 -13.91
C LEU A 7 -5.32 -1.08 -12.53
N ILE A 8 -6.23 -1.09 -11.56
CA ILE A 8 -5.93 -0.76 -10.16
C ILE A 8 -6.34 -1.94 -9.29
N THR A 9 -5.38 -2.58 -8.61
CA THR A 9 -5.68 -3.66 -7.66
C THR A 9 -6.02 -3.11 -6.27
N GLY A 10 -6.89 -3.80 -5.51
CA GLY A 10 -7.29 -3.33 -4.19
C GLY A 10 -8.07 -2.00 -4.24
N ALA A 11 -8.85 -1.79 -5.30
CA ALA A 11 -9.61 -0.55 -5.50
C ALA A 11 -10.89 -0.45 -4.65
N GLY A 12 -11.14 -1.39 -3.75
CA GLY A 12 -12.35 -1.41 -2.92
C GLY A 12 -12.39 -0.33 -1.85
N THR A 13 -11.24 0.10 -1.34
CA THR A 13 -11.11 1.07 -0.23
C THR A 13 -9.83 1.91 -0.37
N GLY A 14 -9.69 2.91 0.50
CA GLY A 14 -8.43 3.66 0.67
C GLY A 14 -7.91 4.32 -0.61
N PHE A 15 -6.59 4.26 -0.81
CA PHE A 15 -5.93 4.93 -1.92
C PHE A 15 -6.39 4.43 -3.28
N GLY A 16 -6.50 3.11 -3.47
CA GLY A 16 -6.89 2.53 -4.75
C GLY A 16 -8.29 2.97 -5.21
N ARG A 17 -9.23 3.09 -4.26
CA ARG A 17 -10.60 3.54 -4.55
C ARG A 17 -10.62 4.97 -5.10
N GLU A 18 -10.02 5.89 -4.38
CA GLU A 18 -10.07 7.30 -4.77
C GLU A 18 -9.27 7.58 -6.05
N VAL A 19 -8.09 6.95 -6.20
CA VAL A 19 -7.30 7.03 -7.44
C VAL A 19 -8.09 6.51 -8.65
N ALA A 20 -8.86 5.42 -8.47
CA ALA A 20 -9.71 4.88 -9.56
C ALA A 20 -10.75 5.90 -10.03
N PHE A 21 -11.43 6.56 -9.11
CA PHE A 21 -12.42 7.59 -9.46
C PHE A 21 -11.77 8.80 -10.11
N ARG A 22 -10.67 9.32 -9.58
CA ARG A 22 -9.97 10.48 -10.15
C ARG A 22 -9.46 10.24 -11.57
N LEU A 23 -8.96 9.04 -11.84
CA LEU A 23 -8.55 8.68 -13.20
C LEU A 23 -9.75 8.54 -14.15
N ALA A 24 -10.88 8.00 -13.68
CA ALA A 24 -12.12 7.92 -14.45
C ALA A 24 -12.69 9.32 -14.74
N GLU A 25 -12.62 10.25 -13.79
CA GLU A 25 -12.99 11.68 -13.95
C GLU A 25 -12.10 12.39 -14.99
N LYS A 26 -10.83 11.98 -15.10
CA LYS A 26 -9.89 12.46 -16.13
C LYS A 26 -10.06 11.75 -17.49
N GLY A 27 -11.04 10.88 -17.64
CA GLY A 27 -11.40 10.22 -18.92
C GLY A 27 -10.63 8.92 -19.19
N CYS A 28 -9.85 8.40 -18.23
CA CYS A 28 -9.23 7.07 -18.36
C CYS A 28 -10.31 5.97 -18.29
N LYS A 29 -10.07 4.85 -18.97
CA LYS A 29 -10.85 3.62 -18.80
C LYS A 29 -10.25 2.80 -17.65
N VAL A 30 -10.92 2.80 -16.50
CA VAL A 30 -10.40 2.21 -15.28
C VAL A 30 -11.04 0.86 -15.03
N ILE A 31 -10.21 -0.16 -14.81
CA ILE A 31 -10.61 -1.45 -14.25
C ILE A 31 -10.27 -1.41 -12.77
N ALA A 32 -11.29 -1.19 -11.94
CA ALA A 32 -11.18 -1.18 -10.48
C ALA A 32 -11.32 -2.62 -9.97
N ALA A 33 -10.20 -3.25 -9.65
CA ALA A 33 -10.17 -4.64 -9.17
C ALA A 33 -10.34 -4.69 -7.65
N VAL A 34 -11.33 -5.46 -7.19
CA VAL A 34 -11.72 -5.59 -5.79
C VAL A 34 -11.74 -7.06 -5.36
N GLU A 35 -11.30 -7.35 -4.14
CA GLU A 35 -11.28 -8.70 -3.59
C GLU A 35 -12.67 -9.17 -3.15
N ILE A 36 -13.47 -8.28 -2.58
CA ILE A 36 -14.76 -8.60 -1.96
C ILE A 36 -15.90 -8.28 -2.93
N VAL A 37 -16.74 -9.27 -3.25
CA VAL A 37 -17.86 -9.11 -4.20
C VAL A 37 -18.83 -7.97 -3.80
N ALA A 38 -19.07 -7.77 -2.51
CA ALA A 38 -19.93 -6.68 -2.04
C ALA A 38 -19.42 -5.28 -2.45
N GLN A 39 -18.11 -5.11 -2.60
CA GLN A 39 -17.51 -3.84 -3.04
C GLN A 39 -17.83 -3.52 -4.50
N VAL A 40 -18.13 -4.51 -5.35
CA VAL A 40 -18.49 -4.29 -6.76
C VAL A 40 -19.73 -3.39 -6.85
N ALA A 41 -20.80 -3.75 -6.18
CA ALA A 41 -22.04 -2.97 -6.21
C ALA A 41 -21.90 -1.59 -5.55
N GLU A 42 -21.05 -1.49 -4.52
CA GLU A 42 -20.76 -0.22 -3.85
C GLU A 42 -20.04 0.76 -4.78
N LEU A 43 -18.94 0.31 -5.42
CA LEU A 43 -18.18 1.15 -6.34
C LEU A 43 -18.98 1.53 -7.59
N GLN A 44 -19.81 0.62 -8.10
CA GLN A 44 -20.71 0.93 -9.22
C GLN A 44 -21.67 2.07 -8.90
N ARG A 45 -22.34 2.01 -7.73
CA ARG A 45 -23.22 3.10 -7.28
C ARG A 45 -22.48 4.41 -7.08
N GLU A 46 -21.26 4.37 -6.57
CA GLU A 46 -20.44 5.57 -6.41
C GLU A 46 -20.02 6.14 -7.78
N ALA A 47 -19.68 5.30 -8.76
CA ALA A 47 -19.36 5.70 -10.11
C ALA A 47 -20.54 6.41 -10.80
N GLU A 48 -21.77 5.94 -10.57
CA GLU A 48 -23.00 6.59 -11.03
C GLU A 48 -23.17 7.99 -10.41
N LYS A 49 -23.01 8.10 -9.08
CA LYS A 49 -23.10 9.39 -8.37
C LYS A 49 -22.07 10.41 -8.83
N ARG A 50 -20.85 9.96 -9.16
CA ARG A 50 -19.76 10.81 -9.68
C ARG A 50 -19.85 11.05 -11.20
N ASN A 51 -20.87 10.50 -11.88
CA ASN A 51 -21.06 10.59 -13.33
C ASN A 51 -19.87 10.02 -14.13
N VAL A 52 -19.21 8.98 -13.65
CA VAL A 52 -18.06 8.32 -14.29
C VAL A 52 -18.31 6.84 -14.61
N ALA A 53 -19.53 6.34 -14.47
CA ALA A 53 -19.86 4.93 -14.67
C ALA A 53 -19.43 4.40 -16.06
N GLN A 54 -19.43 5.24 -17.10
CA GLN A 54 -18.96 4.88 -18.44
C GLN A 54 -17.44 4.71 -18.55
N ASN A 55 -16.68 5.18 -17.56
CA ASN A 55 -15.22 5.16 -17.54
C ASN A 55 -14.63 4.15 -16.54
N ILE A 56 -15.45 3.53 -15.69
CA ILE A 56 -14.99 2.61 -14.66
C ILE A 56 -15.71 1.27 -14.77
N SER A 57 -14.95 0.18 -14.81
CA SER A 57 -15.45 -1.19 -14.73
C SER A 57 -14.95 -1.81 -13.43
N VAL A 58 -15.85 -2.29 -12.58
CA VAL A 58 -15.48 -2.93 -11.32
C VAL A 58 -15.43 -4.43 -11.50
N GLN A 59 -14.29 -5.04 -11.20
CA GLN A 59 -14.05 -6.47 -11.39
C GLN A 59 -13.64 -7.13 -10.06
N LYS A 60 -14.24 -8.30 -9.75
CA LYS A 60 -13.75 -9.13 -8.65
C LYS A 60 -12.39 -9.70 -9.04
N MET A 61 -11.37 -9.49 -8.24
CA MET A 61 -10.03 -9.99 -8.43
C MET A 61 -9.29 -10.10 -7.10
N ASP A 62 -8.82 -11.29 -6.79
CA ASP A 62 -7.88 -11.57 -5.71
C ASP A 62 -6.48 -11.77 -6.33
N VAL A 63 -5.54 -10.92 -5.93
CA VAL A 63 -4.16 -10.95 -6.47
C VAL A 63 -3.42 -12.25 -6.14
N THR A 64 -3.85 -12.99 -5.12
CA THR A 64 -3.25 -14.26 -4.72
C THR A 64 -3.74 -15.43 -5.59
N VAL A 65 -4.89 -15.29 -6.28
CA VAL A 65 -5.49 -16.32 -7.11
C VAL A 65 -4.95 -16.27 -8.54
N GLN A 66 -4.31 -17.33 -9.00
CA GLN A 66 -3.73 -17.41 -10.34
C GLN A 66 -4.76 -17.14 -11.45
N ALA A 67 -5.93 -17.78 -11.40
CA ALA A 67 -6.97 -17.60 -12.42
C ALA A 67 -7.45 -16.13 -12.54
N ASP A 68 -7.45 -15.39 -11.44
CA ASP A 68 -7.79 -13.97 -11.45
C ASP A 68 -6.68 -13.14 -12.12
N ARG A 69 -5.41 -13.44 -11.87
CA ARG A 69 -4.27 -12.81 -12.54
C ARG A 69 -4.23 -13.13 -14.03
N ASP A 70 -4.48 -14.38 -14.41
CA ASP A 70 -4.51 -14.81 -15.82
C ASP A 70 -5.63 -14.10 -16.58
N ARG A 71 -6.81 -13.95 -15.97
CA ARG A 71 -7.92 -13.16 -16.53
C ARG A 71 -7.54 -11.70 -16.70
N ALA A 72 -6.89 -11.10 -15.71
CA ALA A 72 -6.43 -9.71 -15.78
C ALA A 72 -5.38 -9.49 -16.87
N ALA A 73 -4.51 -10.48 -17.12
CA ALA A 73 -3.50 -10.42 -18.18
C ALA A 73 -4.10 -10.41 -19.59
N ALA A 74 -5.35 -10.85 -19.74
CA ALA A 74 -6.07 -10.80 -21.03
C ALA A 74 -6.63 -9.39 -21.33
N TRP A 75 -6.64 -8.49 -20.36
CA TRP A 75 -7.12 -7.11 -20.56
C TRP A 75 -6.04 -6.25 -21.25
N ASP A 76 -6.49 -5.32 -22.07
CA ASP A 76 -5.61 -4.36 -22.74
C ASP A 76 -5.21 -3.24 -21.79
N ILE A 77 -4.15 -3.43 -21.01
CA ILE A 77 -3.71 -2.51 -19.96
C ILE A 77 -2.55 -1.66 -20.46
N ASP A 78 -2.64 -0.33 -20.28
CA ASP A 78 -1.57 0.63 -20.53
C ASP A 78 -0.87 1.05 -19.22
N LEU A 79 -1.63 1.15 -18.12
CA LEU A 79 -1.15 1.57 -16.81
C LEU A 79 -1.60 0.56 -15.75
N LEU A 80 -0.67 0.10 -14.92
CA LEU A 80 -0.96 -0.80 -13.79
C LEU A 80 -0.62 -0.11 -12.48
N LEU A 81 -1.57 -0.03 -11.55
CA LEU A 81 -1.33 0.32 -10.16
C LEU A 81 -1.46 -0.94 -9.29
N ASN A 82 -0.34 -1.47 -8.85
CA ASN A 82 -0.27 -2.49 -7.81
C ASN A 82 -0.51 -1.84 -6.44
N ASN A 83 -1.78 -1.75 -6.03
CA ASN A 83 -2.18 -1.11 -4.79
C ASN A 83 -2.72 -2.10 -3.74
N ALA A 84 -3.22 -3.28 -4.15
CA ALA A 84 -3.68 -4.29 -3.21
C ALA A 84 -2.62 -4.56 -2.14
N GLY A 85 -3.04 -4.61 -0.89
CA GLY A 85 -2.14 -4.85 0.23
C GLY A 85 -2.88 -5.01 1.54
N VAL A 86 -2.28 -5.80 2.42
CA VAL A 86 -2.70 -6.02 3.80
C VAL A 86 -1.58 -5.62 4.74
N SER A 87 -1.90 -5.41 6.00
CA SER A 87 -0.92 -5.11 7.03
C SER A 87 -1.14 -5.98 8.26
N GLU A 88 -0.16 -6.79 8.57
CA GLU A 88 -0.09 -7.57 9.81
C GLU A 88 0.81 -6.81 10.77
N GLY A 89 0.26 -6.38 11.91
CA GLY A 89 0.98 -5.69 12.95
C GLY A 89 1.24 -6.59 14.15
N GLY A 90 2.43 -6.47 14.72
CA GLY A 90 2.83 -7.21 15.92
C GLY A 90 4.33 -7.42 15.98
N CYS A 91 4.81 -7.86 17.12
CA CYS A 91 6.17 -8.35 17.27
C CYS A 91 6.39 -9.51 16.30
N THR A 92 7.46 -9.48 15.52
CA THR A 92 7.72 -10.51 14.50
C THR A 92 7.79 -11.93 15.08
N VAL A 93 8.17 -12.05 16.36
CA VAL A 93 8.21 -13.34 17.08
C VAL A 93 6.81 -13.87 17.41
N ASP A 94 5.84 -12.98 17.60
CA ASP A 94 4.47 -13.33 18.01
C ASP A 94 3.54 -13.58 16.81
N ILE A 95 3.84 -13.00 15.62
CA ILE A 95 2.98 -13.12 14.45
C ILE A 95 2.88 -14.58 13.99
N PRO A 96 1.66 -15.18 13.91
CA PRO A 96 1.51 -16.56 13.46
C PRO A 96 2.01 -16.76 12.01
N GLU A 97 2.58 -17.93 11.75
CA GLU A 97 3.13 -18.27 10.41
C GLU A 97 2.12 -18.04 9.28
N LYS A 98 0.87 -18.43 9.46
CA LYS A 98 -0.22 -18.25 8.50
C LYS A 98 -0.37 -16.78 8.10
N ASN A 99 -0.34 -15.87 9.08
CA ASN A 99 -0.49 -14.43 8.87
C ASN A 99 0.76 -13.85 8.18
N LEU A 100 1.96 -14.28 8.58
CA LEU A 100 3.20 -13.87 7.95
C LEU A 100 3.23 -14.29 6.46
N ARG A 101 2.87 -15.53 6.15
CA ARG A 101 2.77 -16.02 4.76
C ARG A 101 1.74 -15.23 3.95
N HIS A 102 0.54 -15.03 4.50
CA HIS A 102 -0.51 -14.26 3.84
C HIS A 102 -0.08 -12.82 3.53
N GLN A 103 0.65 -12.18 4.46
CA GLN A 103 1.25 -10.85 4.24
C GLN A 103 2.13 -10.82 2.99
N PHE A 104 2.96 -11.83 2.78
CA PHE A 104 3.85 -11.91 1.62
C PHE A 104 3.10 -12.32 0.34
N GLU A 105 2.13 -13.22 0.43
CA GLU A 105 1.30 -13.60 -0.72
C GLU A 105 0.57 -12.39 -1.32
N VAL A 106 -0.06 -11.57 -0.46
CA VAL A 106 -0.83 -10.40 -0.94
C VAL A 106 0.07 -9.25 -1.35
N ASN A 107 1.09 -8.92 -0.54
CA ASN A 107 1.87 -7.69 -0.74
C ASN A 107 3.02 -7.85 -1.72
N VAL A 108 3.53 -9.07 -1.92
CA VAL A 108 4.74 -9.33 -2.71
C VAL A 108 4.43 -10.23 -3.90
N LEU A 109 4.06 -11.48 -3.65
CA LEU A 109 3.91 -12.47 -4.72
C LEU A 109 2.77 -12.13 -5.66
N GLY A 110 1.59 -11.75 -5.13
CA GLY A 110 0.44 -11.35 -5.92
C GLY A 110 0.76 -10.24 -6.94
N PRO A 111 1.23 -9.06 -6.49
CA PRO A 111 1.57 -7.96 -7.41
C PRO A 111 2.72 -8.29 -8.36
N ILE A 112 3.74 -9.03 -7.94
CA ILE A 112 4.86 -9.39 -8.83
C ILE A 112 4.40 -10.37 -9.91
N LEU A 113 3.67 -11.42 -9.55
CA LEU A 113 3.13 -12.39 -10.52
C LEU A 113 2.14 -11.73 -11.49
N LEU A 114 1.29 -10.81 -11.03
CA LEU A 114 0.45 -10.01 -11.93
C LEU A 114 1.29 -9.13 -12.86
N THR A 115 2.30 -8.47 -12.31
CA THR A 115 3.21 -7.61 -13.09
C THR A 115 3.91 -8.39 -14.19
N GLN A 116 4.39 -9.60 -13.93
CA GLN A 116 5.02 -10.47 -14.95
C GLN A 116 4.10 -10.70 -16.16
N LEU A 117 2.82 -10.92 -15.90
CA LEU A 117 1.84 -11.17 -16.96
C LEU A 117 1.50 -9.91 -17.74
N VAL A 118 1.21 -8.81 -17.04
CA VAL A 118 0.83 -7.53 -17.65
C VAL A 118 2.01 -6.91 -18.41
N ALA A 119 3.22 -6.92 -17.81
CA ALA A 119 4.41 -6.36 -18.43
C ALA A 119 4.78 -7.05 -19.76
N ARG A 120 4.56 -8.36 -19.91
CA ARG A 120 4.76 -9.07 -21.19
C ARG A 120 3.92 -8.47 -22.32
N ASN A 121 2.69 -8.04 -22.03
CA ASN A 121 1.83 -7.40 -23.01
C ASN A 121 2.27 -5.94 -23.28
N MET A 122 2.71 -5.22 -22.26
CA MET A 122 3.29 -3.87 -22.41
C MET A 122 4.58 -3.90 -23.26
N VAL A 123 5.45 -4.89 -23.07
CA VAL A 123 6.65 -5.12 -23.88
C VAL A 123 6.29 -5.29 -25.36
N LYS A 124 5.27 -6.10 -25.69
CA LYS A 124 4.81 -6.24 -27.07
C LYS A 124 4.30 -4.95 -27.69
N LYS A 125 3.74 -4.04 -26.86
CA LYS A 125 3.28 -2.71 -27.29
C LYS A 125 4.44 -1.69 -27.37
N GLY A 126 5.61 -1.98 -26.77
CA GLY A 126 6.74 -1.06 -26.63
C GLY A 126 6.46 0.15 -25.73
N LYS A 127 5.46 0.07 -24.86
CA LYS A 127 5.07 1.14 -23.94
C LYS A 127 4.22 0.60 -22.79
N GLY A 128 4.31 1.25 -21.64
CA GLY A 128 3.48 0.97 -20.47
C GLY A 128 4.01 1.66 -19.23
N ARG A 129 3.21 1.69 -18.18
CA ARG A 129 3.67 2.18 -16.88
C ARG A 129 3.12 1.32 -15.76
N ILE A 130 3.98 0.97 -14.83
CA ILE A 130 3.65 0.15 -13.67
C ILE A 130 4.05 0.91 -12.41
N VAL A 131 3.09 1.14 -11.54
CA VAL A 131 3.27 1.83 -10.27
C VAL A 131 2.99 0.88 -9.13
N PHE A 132 3.89 0.86 -8.15
CA PHE A 132 3.72 0.09 -6.93
C PHE A 132 3.36 1.03 -5.78
N MET A 133 2.22 0.78 -5.12
CA MET A 133 1.89 1.39 -3.84
C MET A 133 2.73 0.71 -2.77
N SER A 134 3.89 1.29 -2.52
CA SER A 134 4.81 0.87 -1.46
C SER A 134 4.45 1.52 -0.13
N SER A 135 5.41 1.99 0.62
CA SER A 135 5.26 2.72 1.88
C SER A 135 6.61 3.32 2.27
N VAL A 136 6.63 4.31 3.18
CA VAL A 136 7.86 4.64 3.91
C VAL A 136 8.39 3.45 4.69
N ALA A 137 7.52 2.52 5.11
CA ALA A 137 7.89 1.25 5.72
C ALA A 137 8.62 0.28 4.76
N GLY A 138 8.72 0.58 3.47
CA GLY A 138 9.60 -0.10 2.52
C GLY A 138 11.03 0.44 2.50
N LEU A 139 11.31 1.49 3.26
CA LEU A 139 12.60 2.18 3.34
C LEU A 139 13.13 2.22 4.78
N THR A 140 12.24 2.24 5.76
CA THR A 140 12.52 2.25 7.20
C THR A 140 11.68 1.18 7.89
N THR A 141 11.99 0.86 9.16
CA THR A 141 11.24 -0.17 9.90
C THR A 141 11.00 0.30 11.33
N ASP A 142 9.73 0.31 11.72
CA ASP A 142 9.31 0.59 13.09
C ASP A 142 9.03 -0.71 13.87
N PRO A 143 9.11 -0.71 15.20
CA PRO A 143 8.61 -1.79 16.03
C PRO A 143 7.15 -2.14 15.70
N PHE A 144 6.78 -3.41 15.80
CA PHE A 144 5.46 -3.96 15.49
C PHE A 144 5.04 -3.89 14.00
N THR A 145 5.90 -3.38 13.11
CA THR A 145 5.62 -3.37 11.67
C THR A 145 6.54 -4.32 10.88
N GLY A 146 7.32 -5.16 11.53
CA GLY A 146 8.39 -5.97 10.92
C GLY A 146 7.93 -6.78 9.71
N ALA A 147 6.81 -7.52 9.83
CA ALA A 147 6.26 -8.29 8.71
C ALA A 147 5.82 -7.40 7.53
N TYR A 148 5.12 -6.32 7.84
CA TYR A 148 4.68 -5.35 6.83
C TYR A 148 5.87 -4.66 6.17
N SER A 149 6.82 -4.14 6.96
CA SER A 149 8.02 -3.47 6.44
C SER A 149 8.84 -4.40 5.56
N ALA A 150 9.07 -5.66 5.98
CA ALA A 150 9.79 -6.64 5.16
C ALA A 150 9.10 -6.87 3.81
N SER A 151 7.76 -6.96 3.79
CA SER A 151 7.00 -7.08 2.53
C SER A 151 7.16 -5.85 1.64
N LYS A 152 7.17 -4.64 2.20
CA LYS A 152 7.35 -3.40 1.43
C LYS A 152 8.79 -3.19 0.96
N HIS A 153 9.81 -3.60 1.75
CA HIS A 153 11.20 -3.64 1.28
C HIS A 153 11.37 -4.60 0.10
N ALA A 154 10.71 -5.77 0.14
CA ALA A 154 10.71 -6.69 -1.00
C ALA A 154 10.10 -6.05 -2.26
N VAL A 155 8.99 -5.32 -2.12
CA VAL A 155 8.37 -4.57 -3.24
C VAL A 155 9.33 -3.52 -3.81
N GLU A 156 10.04 -2.76 -2.95
CA GLU A 156 11.04 -1.77 -3.39
C GLU A 156 12.17 -2.43 -4.19
N ALA A 157 12.67 -3.59 -3.73
CA ALA A 157 13.74 -4.31 -4.43
C ALA A 157 13.26 -4.82 -5.81
N PHE A 158 12.05 -5.38 -5.91
CA PHE A 158 11.49 -5.79 -7.19
C PHE A 158 11.23 -4.61 -8.12
N ALA A 159 10.69 -3.49 -7.60
CA ALA A 159 10.44 -2.31 -8.41
C ALA A 159 11.74 -1.72 -8.97
N ASP A 160 12.82 -1.71 -8.19
CA ASP A 160 14.14 -1.21 -8.62
C ASP A 160 14.75 -2.09 -9.73
N ALA A 161 14.69 -3.41 -9.56
CA ALA A 161 15.11 -4.35 -10.61
C ALA A 161 14.30 -4.15 -11.89
N LEU A 162 12.96 -4.13 -11.79
CA LEU A 162 12.07 -3.94 -12.95
C LEU A 162 12.29 -2.58 -13.64
N ASN A 163 12.59 -1.52 -12.89
CA ASN A 163 12.91 -0.22 -13.47
C ASN A 163 14.13 -0.26 -14.39
N SER A 164 15.11 -1.06 -14.03
CA SER A 164 16.32 -1.26 -14.85
C SER A 164 16.08 -2.24 -16.01
N GLU A 165 15.43 -3.36 -15.72
CA GLU A 165 15.20 -4.47 -16.67
C GLU A 165 14.22 -4.12 -17.79
N LEU A 166 13.18 -3.29 -17.50
CA LEU A 166 12.13 -2.98 -18.46
C LEU A 166 12.33 -1.66 -19.22
N LYS A 167 13.40 -0.93 -18.90
CA LYS A 167 13.72 0.35 -19.52
C LYS A 167 13.91 0.25 -21.05
N GLU A 168 14.64 -0.75 -21.52
CA GLU A 168 14.88 -0.94 -22.95
C GLU A 168 13.60 -1.30 -23.75
N PHE A 169 12.56 -1.79 -23.06
CA PHE A 169 11.27 -2.11 -23.64
C PHE A 169 10.26 -0.96 -23.60
N GLY A 170 10.66 0.23 -23.14
CA GLY A 170 9.83 1.42 -23.09
C GLY A 170 8.75 1.39 -21.98
N ILE A 171 9.01 0.66 -20.88
CA ILE A 171 8.10 0.56 -19.76
C ILE A 171 8.65 1.37 -18.57
N ASP A 172 7.84 2.28 -18.08
CA ASP A 172 8.15 3.09 -16.90
C ASP A 172 7.75 2.37 -15.61
N ILE A 173 8.61 2.41 -14.60
CA ILE A 173 8.33 1.91 -13.26
C ILE A 173 8.43 3.05 -12.26
N ALA A 174 7.52 3.10 -11.28
CA ALA A 174 7.62 4.02 -10.15
C ALA A 174 7.07 3.40 -8.86
N THR A 175 7.52 3.94 -7.72
CA THR A 175 6.96 3.65 -6.41
C THR A 175 6.33 4.88 -5.79
N VAL A 176 5.21 4.69 -5.10
CA VAL A 176 4.62 5.68 -4.19
C VAL A 176 4.84 5.18 -2.77
N ASN A 177 5.41 6.02 -1.92
CA ASN A 177 5.82 5.67 -0.56
C ASN A 177 5.06 6.53 0.46
N PRO A 178 3.79 6.23 0.74
CA PRO A 178 3.03 6.95 1.74
C PRO A 178 3.57 6.72 3.14
N GLY A 179 3.56 7.78 3.95
CA GLY A 179 3.63 7.70 5.40
C GLY A 179 2.29 7.25 6.01
N PRO A 180 2.02 7.61 7.27
CA PRO A 180 0.76 7.30 7.92
C PRO A 180 -0.37 8.25 7.49
N PHE A 181 -1.44 7.70 6.91
CA PHE A 181 -2.60 8.46 6.44
C PHE A 181 -3.92 7.90 6.98
N LEU A 182 -4.94 8.76 7.10
CA LEU A 182 -6.27 8.47 7.63
C LEU A 182 -7.12 7.64 6.63
N THR A 183 -6.76 6.38 6.46
CA THR A 183 -7.50 5.41 5.63
C THR A 183 -8.06 4.25 6.45
N GLY A 184 -7.79 4.22 7.74
CA GLY A 184 -8.07 3.09 8.63
C GLY A 184 -7.14 1.89 8.42
N PHE A 185 -6.15 1.98 7.54
CA PHE A 185 -5.20 0.89 7.28
C PHE A 185 -4.26 0.65 8.46
N ASN A 186 -3.70 1.72 9.02
CA ASN A 186 -2.76 1.63 10.15
C ASN A 186 -3.46 1.20 11.43
N ASP A 187 -4.70 1.66 11.66
CA ASP A 187 -5.47 1.28 12.85
C ASP A 187 -5.79 -0.22 12.81
N ARG A 188 -6.24 -0.72 11.65
CA ARG A 188 -6.47 -2.16 11.46
C ARG A 188 -5.22 -3.00 11.65
N MET A 189 -4.04 -2.51 11.25
CA MET A 189 -2.76 -3.19 11.46
C MET A 189 -2.51 -3.51 12.95
N PHE A 190 -2.84 -2.58 13.84
CA PHE A 190 -2.70 -2.75 15.29
C PHE A 190 -3.86 -3.52 15.94
N GLU A 191 -4.80 -4.00 15.17
CA GLU A 191 -5.93 -4.80 15.63
C GLU A 191 -5.94 -6.25 15.09
N THR A 192 -5.02 -6.61 14.17
CA THR A 192 -4.95 -7.94 13.53
C THR A 192 -4.78 -9.08 14.54
N TRP A 193 -4.08 -8.83 15.64
CA TRP A 193 -3.90 -9.77 16.74
C TRP A 193 -5.20 -10.33 17.32
N LYS A 194 -6.32 -9.65 17.15
CA LYS A 194 -7.65 -10.10 17.61
C LYS A 194 -8.14 -11.35 16.86
N TYR A 195 -7.56 -11.61 15.69
CA TYR A 195 -7.90 -12.70 14.79
C TYR A 195 -6.79 -13.75 14.67
N TRP A 196 -5.75 -13.68 15.52
CA TRP A 196 -4.69 -14.66 15.51
C TRP A 196 -5.17 -15.99 16.10
N GLU A 197 -4.86 -17.06 15.39
CA GLU A 197 -5.13 -18.44 15.82
C GLU A 197 -3.90 -18.97 16.54
N ASP A 198 -3.56 -18.42 17.73
CA ASP A 198 -2.40 -18.73 18.54
C ASP A 198 -2.76 -18.85 20.03
N ASP A 199 -1.77 -19.15 20.88
CA ASP A 199 -1.90 -19.14 22.33
C ASP A 199 -1.49 -17.75 22.87
N PRO A 200 -2.44 -16.91 23.31
CA PRO A 200 -2.13 -15.57 23.81
C PRO A 200 -1.16 -15.53 25.00
N SER A 201 -1.06 -16.62 25.77
CA SER A 201 -0.16 -16.68 26.94
C SER A 201 1.32 -16.73 26.55
N LYS A 202 1.63 -17.06 25.29
CA LYS A 202 2.99 -17.12 24.74
C LYS A 202 3.44 -15.81 24.09
N ARG A 203 2.55 -14.83 23.94
CA ARG A 203 2.87 -13.55 23.33
C ARG A 203 3.81 -12.74 24.22
N LEU A 204 4.79 -12.09 23.59
CA LEU A 204 5.74 -11.22 24.28
C LEU A 204 5.13 -9.88 24.71
N TYR A 205 4.08 -9.45 24.01
CA TYR A 205 3.45 -8.13 24.21
C TYR A 205 1.96 -8.24 24.51
N ASP A 206 1.44 -7.33 25.32
CA ASP A 206 0.01 -7.15 25.56
C ASP A 206 -0.58 -6.23 24.47
N TYR A 207 -1.02 -6.84 23.37
CA TYR A 207 -1.55 -6.13 22.21
C TYR A 207 -2.82 -5.34 22.52
N GLY A 208 -3.57 -5.72 23.54
CA GLY A 208 -4.75 -4.98 24.00
C GLY A 208 -4.44 -3.58 24.53
N LYS A 209 -3.15 -3.29 24.79
CA LYS A 209 -2.68 -1.97 25.26
C LYS A 209 -1.91 -1.18 24.22
N LEU A 210 -1.70 -1.74 23.01
CA LEU A 210 -0.94 -1.09 21.96
C LEU A 210 -1.86 -0.32 21.00
N ALA A 211 -1.41 0.86 20.59
CA ALA A 211 -2.03 1.64 19.53
C ALA A 211 -0.98 2.11 18.52
N PHE A 212 -1.40 2.44 17.31
CA PHE A 212 -0.51 2.96 16.28
C PHE A 212 0.12 4.29 16.72
N PRO A 213 1.46 4.41 16.81
CA PRO A 213 2.11 5.51 17.54
C PRO A 213 2.30 6.80 16.73
N HIS A 214 1.95 6.81 15.44
CA HIS A 214 2.17 7.97 14.59
C HIS A 214 0.88 8.75 14.33
N LYS A 215 1.02 10.09 14.21
CA LYS A 215 -0.06 10.95 13.72
C LYS A 215 -0.36 10.61 12.26
N GLN A 216 -1.64 10.39 11.94
CA GLN A 216 -2.09 10.13 10.60
C GLN A 216 -2.54 11.43 9.91
N MET A 217 -2.24 11.55 8.61
CA MET A 217 -2.47 12.75 7.80
C MET A 217 -3.65 12.54 6.85
N ASP A 218 -4.16 13.65 6.30
CA ASP A 218 -5.13 13.61 5.20
C ASP A 218 -4.50 12.99 3.94
N PRO A 219 -5.17 12.04 3.27
CA PRO A 219 -4.61 11.30 2.15
C PRO A 219 -4.57 12.06 0.81
N GLU A 220 -5.02 13.30 0.73
CA GLU A 220 -5.16 14.06 -0.51
C GLU A 220 -3.88 14.08 -1.36
N GLU A 221 -2.73 14.39 -0.74
CA GLU A 221 -1.44 14.42 -1.44
C GLU A 221 -1.07 13.07 -2.07
N VAL A 222 -1.47 11.94 -1.45
CA VAL A 222 -1.22 10.60 -2.01
C VAL A 222 -2.01 10.39 -3.29
N TYR A 223 -3.25 10.83 -3.32
CA TYR A 223 -4.11 10.72 -4.49
C TYR A 223 -3.55 11.52 -5.67
N GLU A 224 -3.20 12.79 -5.43
CA GLU A 224 -2.64 13.69 -6.45
C GLU A 224 -1.34 13.15 -7.03
N VAL A 225 -0.41 12.77 -6.16
CA VAL A 225 0.90 12.22 -6.56
C VAL A 225 0.72 10.94 -7.38
N THR A 226 -0.13 10.01 -6.91
CA THR A 226 -0.35 8.73 -7.61
C THR A 226 -0.97 8.93 -9.00
N VAL A 227 -1.96 9.81 -9.12
CA VAL A 227 -2.60 10.16 -10.41
C VAL A 227 -1.58 10.81 -11.35
N SER A 228 -0.80 11.78 -10.86
CA SER A 228 0.23 12.48 -11.65
C SER A 228 1.29 11.52 -12.20
N ILE A 229 1.75 10.54 -11.39
CA ILE A 229 2.68 9.51 -11.83
C ILE A 229 2.06 8.62 -12.91
N LEU A 230 0.84 8.12 -12.67
CA LEU A 230 0.16 7.25 -13.64
C LEU A 230 -0.05 7.94 -14.99
N LEU A 231 -0.38 9.22 -15.00
CA LEU A 231 -0.56 9.99 -16.23
C LEU A 231 0.75 10.47 -16.88
N GLY A 232 1.91 10.25 -16.24
CA GLY A 232 3.22 10.66 -16.77
C GLY A 232 3.55 12.13 -16.60
N GLU A 233 2.81 12.83 -15.76
CA GLU A 233 3.07 14.22 -15.41
C GLU A 233 4.28 14.33 -14.48
N SER A 234 4.52 13.32 -13.61
CA SER A 234 5.75 13.16 -12.83
C SER A 234 6.63 12.06 -13.43
N LYS A 235 7.94 12.34 -13.50
CA LYS A 235 8.98 11.38 -13.96
C LYS A 235 9.80 10.79 -12.80
N GLN A 236 9.44 11.11 -11.56
CA GLN A 236 10.19 10.65 -10.41
C GLN A 236 9.93 9.17 -10.15
N TYR A 237 11.00 8.37 -10.00
CA TYR A 237 10.89 6.94 -9.73
C TYR A 237 10.32 6.65 -8.34
N ARG A 238 10.92 7.23 -7.26
CA ARG A 238 10.48 7.04 -5.87
C ARG A 238 9.81 8.30 -5.35
N ASN A 239 8.57 8.18 -4.87
CA ASN A 239 7.73 9.29 -4.47
C ASN A 239 7.30 9.16 -3.01
N ILE A 240 8.07 9.76 -2.11
CA ILE A 240 7.73 9.81 -0.67
C ILE A 240 6.62 10.84 -0.46
N VAL A 241 5.55 10.44 0.23
CA VAL A 241 4.40 11.29 0.55
C VAL A 241 4.14 11.24 2.06
N PRO A 242 4.07 12.38 2.75
CA PRO A 242 4.24 13.73 2.20
C PRO A 242 5.71 14.00 1.83
N LYS A 243 5.91 14.83 0.83
CA LYS A 243 7.26 15.19 0.37
C LYS A 243 8.13 15.77 1.48
N ALA A 244 7.52 16.46 2.45
CA ALA A 244 8.21 17.00 3.62
C ALA A 244 8.94 15.94 4.47
N SER A 245 8.47 14.68 4.44
CA SER A 245 9.10 13.58 5.18
C SER A 245 10.36 13.02 4.51
N GLN A 246 10.67 13.42 3.29
CA GLN A 246 11.78 12.81 2.52
C GLN A 246 13.13 12.94 3.22
N ALA A 247 13.41 14.09 3.83
CA ALA A 247 14.69 14.32 4.52
C ALA A 247 14.84 13.43 5.76
N SER A 248 13.79 13.33 6.58
CA SER A 248 13.82 12.48 7.78
C SER A 248 13.88 10.98 7.43
N ILE A 249 13.22 10.55 6.37
CA ILE A 249 13.31 9.14 5.90
C ILE A 249 14.75 8.82 5.44
N ARG A 250 15.38 9.71 4.68
CA ARG A 250 16.79 9.52 4.27
C ARG A 250 17.72 9.45 5.48
N GLN A 251 17.56 10.36 6.43
CA GLN A 251 18.34 10.33 7.67
C GLN A 251 18.18 8.99 8.40
N GLN A 252 16.95 8.48 8.56
CA GLN A 252 16.71 7.18 9.20
C GLN A 252 17.36 6.02 8.43
N MET A 253 17.40 6.06 7.10
CA MET A 253 18.12 5.06 6.29
C MET A 253 19.64 5.12 6.52
N ASP A 254 20.21 6.32 6.63
CA ASP A 254 21.64 6.49 6.87
C ASP A 254 22.04 6.08 8.29
N GLU A 255 21.20 6.35 9.30
CA GLU A 255 21.44 5.94 10.70
C GLU A 255 21.54 4.42 10.90
N VAL A 256 21.03 3.61 9.97
CA VAL A 256 21.15 2.14 10.06
C VAL A 256 22.60 1.68 10.01
N TRP A 257 23.48 2.39 9.29
CA TRP A 257 24.89 2.03 9.16
C TRP A 257 25.69 2.22 10.46
N GLU A 258 25.24 3.12 11.33
CA GLU A 258 25.87 3.42 12.62
C GLU A 258 25.19 2.68 13.80
N ARG A 259 24.14 1.90 13.51
CA ARG A 259 23.34 1.25 14.56
C ARG A 259 24.14 0.14 15.26
N GLN A 260 24.21 0.22 16.59
CA GLN A 260 24.89 -0.75 17.42
C GLN A 260 23.96 -1.86 17.92
N GLN A 261 24.54 -3.02 18.30
CA GLN A 261 23.83 -4.06 19.04
C GLN A 261 23.58 -3.57 20.48
N HIS A 262 22.48 -4.01 21.08
CA HIS A 262 22.09 -3.55 22.43
C HIS A 262 22.98 -4.10 23.57
N LEU A 263 23.70 -5.22 23.36
CA LEU A 263 24.65 -5.82 24.30
C LEU A 263 24.08 -5.98 25.72
N GLY A 264 22.79 -6.38 25.82
CA GLY A 264 22.12 -6.59 27.11
C GLY A 264 21.39 -5.39 27.68
N ASP A 265 21.39 -4.23 27.01
CA ASP A 265 20.50 -3.11 27.36
C ASP A 265 19.03 -3.53 27.19
N LYS A 266 18.25 -3.43 28.28
CA LYS A 266 16.83 -3.78 28.35
C LYS A 266 15.91 -2.56 28.36
N THR A 267 16.45 -1.39 28.08
CA THR A 267 15.66 -0.15 28.02
C THR A 267 14.61 -0.27 26.92
N ARG A 268 13.37 0.02 27.26
CA ARG A 268 12.28 0.01 26.26
C ARG A 268 12.50 1.11 25.24
N PRO A 269 12.51 0.80 23.91
CA PRO A 269 12.64 1.80 22.87
C PRO A 269 11.50 2.85 22.93
N PRO A 270 11.78 4.14 22.66
CA PRO A 270 10.80 5.22 22.77
C PRO A 270 9.52 4.99 21.95
N LEU A 271 9.63 4.42 20.76
CA LEU A 271 8.48 4.16 19.90
C LEU A 271 7.58 3.05 20.44
N ILE A 272 8.16 2.04 21.10
CA ILE A 272 7.38 1.01 21.81
C ILE A 272 6.66 1.64 23.01
N GLN A 273 7.32 2.54 23.75
CA GLN A 273 6.67 3.26 24.84
C GLN A 273 5.52 4.12 24.34
N ALA A 274 5.70 4.86 23.24
CA ALA A 274 4.67 5.67 22.62
C ALA A 274 3.43 4.85 22.20
N ALA A 275 3.63 3.62 21.70
CA ALA A 275 2.53 2.72 21.36
C ALA A 275 1.69 2.30 22.57
N TYR A 276 2.30 2.18 23.77
CA TYR A 276 1.58 1.92 25.02
C TYR A 276 0.90 3.17 25.60
N ASP A 277 1.49 4.35 25.42
CA ASP A 277 0.96 5.61 25.97
C ASP A 277 -0.32 6.07 25.27
N LEU A 278 -0.47 5.71 24.00
CA LEU A 278 -1.62 6.07 23.15
C LEU A 278 -2.81 5.13 23.36
N LYS A 279 -3.10 4.49 24.29
CA LYS A 279 -4.25 3.59 24.59
C LYS A 279 -5.28 3.48 23.44
N PRO A 280 -5.61 2.27 22.96
CA PRO A 280 -6.58 2.06 21.89
C PRO A 280 -7.92 2.75 22.19
N GLY A 281 -8.49 3.44 21.20
CA GLY A 281 -9.80 4.08 21.31
C GLY A 281 -9.86 5.36 22.14
N THR A 282 -8.75 6.02 22.45
CA THR A 282 -8.77 7.31 23.13
C THR A 282 -9.29 8.44 22.24
N PRO A 283 -10.12 9.39 22.77
CA PRO A 283 -10.71 10.50 22.00
C PRO A 283 -9.71 11.43 21.30
N LYS A 284 -8.42 11.38 21.64
CA LYS A 284 -7.36 12.15 20.95
C LYS A 284 -7.22 11.77 19.48
N ASP A 285 -7.42 10.50 19.14
CA ASP A 285 -7.37 10.04 17.75
C ASP A 285 -8.61 10.50 16.99
N ALA A 286 -9.81 10.44 17.64
CA ALA A 286 -11.06 10.91 17.06
C ALA A 286 -11.08 12.45 16.89
N ALA A 287 -10.48 13.22 17.80
CA ALA A 287 -10.43 14.67 17.71
C ALA A 287 -9.40 15.14 16.65
N ALA A 288 -8.25 14.47 16.54
CA ALA A 288 -7.26 14.72 15.50
C ALA A 288 -7.80 14.33 14.12
N ALA A 289 -8.51 13.20 14.00
CA ALA A 289 -9.18 12.77 12.78
C ALA A 289 -10.28 13.77 12.35
N LYS A 290 -11.10 14.25 13.28
CA LYS A 290 -12.13 15.29 12.99
C LYS A 290 -11.55 16.64 12.64
N ALA A 291 -10.40 17.02 13.19
CA ALA A 291 -9.71 18.27 12.85
C ALA A 291 -9.05 18.22 11.46
N ALA A 292 -8.65 17.03 11.00
CA ALA A 292 -8.07 16.80 9.67
C ALA A 292 -9.14 16.65 8.56
N ILE A 293 -10.41 16.43 8.92
CA ILE A 293 -11.55 16.23 7.98
C ILE A 293 -12.40 17.52 7.84
N LYS A 294 -12.01 18.63 8.46
CA LYS A 294 -12.72 19.89 8.22
C LYS A 294 -12.24 20.52 6.92
N PRO A 295 -13.20 20.90 6.03
CA PRO A 295 -12.93 21.53 4.74
C PRO A 295 -12.20 22.85 4.84
#